data_da681e6adc8f2a24805b027a1213fb4e
#
_entry.id   da681e6adc8f2a24805b027a1213fb4e
#
_cell.length_a   1.000
_cell.length_b   1.000
_cell.length_c   1.000
_cell.angle_alpha   90.00
_cell.angle_beta   90.00
_cell.angle_gamma   90.00
#
_symmetry.space_group_name_H-M   'P 1'
#
loop_
_entity.id
_entity.type
_entity.pdbx_description
1 polymer ?
#
loop_
_entity_poly.entity_id
_entity_poly.type
_entity_poly.pdbx_seq_one_letter_code
_entity_poly.pdbx_strand_id
1 'polypeptide(L)'
;RIAVRSSIHTDEELNRFVEQDIVPRIVSLPGVADASLLGSRQRVLRIILDPLRLTSYGLTVADVAAVLQAAPLDVPAGSFRAGDQQLLVRADAAVTSEADISSLIIRDEIRIGQVAKVAFSPEDATSFVRLNGERIVGLSVIRQAGSNTVRIADGVRAAVSDINTRMEGVDLRISSDDSIFIRGSVREVVTTLLISILVVIGTIRLFTGSM
;
A
#
# COMPACT_ATOMS: atom_id res chain seq x y z
N ARG A 1 -9.22 3.84 7.18
CA ARG A 1 -8.60 2.62 6.65
C ARG A 1 -9.65 1.73 6.01
N ILE A 2 -9.30 1.07 4.94
CA ILE A 2 -10.19 0.19 4.18
C ILE A 2 -9.56 -1.21 4.19
N ALA A 3 -10.37 -2.23 4.42
CA ALA A 3 -10.02 -3.63 4.25
C ALA A 3 -10.56 -4.08 2.90
N VAL A 4 -9.72 -4.70 2.07
CA VAL A 4 -10.10 -5.26 0.78
C VAL A 4 -9.93 -6.76 0.83
N ARG A 5 -10.98 -7.47 0.48
CA ARG A 5 -11.03 -8.92 0.41
C ARG A 5 -11.57 -9.34 -0.96
N SER A 6 -11.09 -10.45 -1.46
CA SER A 6 -11.65 -11.08 -2.66
C SER A 6 -11.86 -12.57 -2.43
N SER A 7 -12.92 -13.09 -3.01
CA SER A 7 -13.22 -14.53 -3.07
C SER A 7 -12.76 -15.19 -4.36
N ILE A 8 -12.36 -14.41 -5.36
CA ILE A 8 -12.04 -14.88 -6.72
C ILE A 8 -10.59 -14.63 -7.12
N HIS A 9 -9.88 -13.70 -6.45
CA HIS A 9 -8.51 -13.35 -6.76
C HIS A 9 -7.55 -13.99 -5.75
N THR A 10 -6.39 -14.41 -6.25
CA THR A 10 -5.24 -14.75 -5.40
C THR A 10 -4.70 -13.49 -4.71
N ASP A 11 -3.90 -13.65 -3.66
CA ASP A 11 -3.30 -12.51 -2.94
C ASP A 11 -2.53 -11.57 -3.87
N GLU A 12 -1.81 -12.10 -4.88
CA GLU A 12 -1.05 -11.29 -5.85
C GLU A 12 -1.95 -10.53 -6.82
N GLU A 13 -2.98 -11.21 -7.33
CA GLU A 13 -3.96 -10.59 -8.22
C GLU A 13 -4.74 -9.50 -7.50
N LEU A 14 -5.14 -9.76 -6.25
CA LEU A 14 -5.82 -8.78 -5.42
C LEU A 14 -4.96 -7.55 -5.16
N ASN A 15 -3.67 -7.73 -4.81
CA ASN A 15 -2.76 -6.60 -4.63
C ASN A 15 -2.66 -5.74 -5.88
N ARG A 16 -2.44 -6.38 -7.04
CA ARG A 16 -2.36 -5.68 -8.33
C ARG A 16 -3.64 -4.94 -8.66
N PHE A 17 -4.77 -5.60 -8.47
CA PHE A 17 -6.08 -5.01 -8.69
C PHE A 17 -6.33 -3.79 -7.79
N VAL A 18 -6.01 -3.90 -6.49
CA VAL A 18 -6.14 -2.78 -5.55
C VAL A 18 -5.25 -1.61 -5.97
N GLU A 19 -4.00 -1.89 -6.37
CA GLU A 19 -3.03 -0.88 -6.76
C GLU A 19 -3.40 -0.18 -8.08
N GLN A 20 -3.88 -0.93 -9.07
CA GLN A 20 -4.15 -0.40 -10.40
C GLN A 20 -5.56 0.20 -10.55
N ASP A 21 -6.57 -0.36 -9.87
CA ASP A 21 -7.96 0.03 -10.06
C ASP A 21 -8.56 0.78 -8.86
N ILE A 22 -8.24 0.39 -7.63
CA ILE A 22 -8.86 0.97 -6.44
C ILE A 22 -8.11 2.21 -5.97
N VAL A 23 -6.77 2.12 -5.82
CA VAL A 23 -5.94 3.24 -5.34
C VAL A 23 -6.15 4.51 -6.15
N PRO A 24 -6.11 4.52 -7.51
CA PRO A 24 -6.32 5.73 -8.29
C PRO A 24 -7.70 6.35 -8.06
N ARG A 25 -8.74 5.54 -7.87
CA ARG A 25 -10.10 6.02 -7.59
C ARG A 25 -10.19 6.70 -6.23
N ILE A 26 -9.53 6.14 -5.21
CA ILE A 26 -9.51 6.74 -3.87
C ILE A 26 -8.66 8.01 -3.85
N VAL A 27 -7.51 8.03 -4.53
CA VAL A 27 -6.63 9.21 -4.62
C VAL A 27 -7.27 10.36 -5.39
N SER A 28 -8.15 10.06 -6.36
CA SER A 28 -8.91 11.10 -7.10
C SER A 28 -9.94 11.85 -6.25
N LEU A 29 -10.24 11.39 -5.03
CA LEU A 29 -11.20 12.07 -4.16
C LEU A 29 -10.63 13.38 -3.62
N PRO A 30 -11.42 14.47 -3.60
CA PRO A 30 -10.97 15.76 -3.10
C PRO A 30 -10.50 15.71 -1.65
N GLY A 31 -9.26 16.18 -1.41
CA GLY A 31 -8.65 16.23 -0.09
C GLY A 31 -7.86 14.97 0.30
N VAL A 32 -7.83 13.95 -0.53
CA VAL A 32 -6.93 12.79 -0.37
C VAL A 32 -5.56 13.16 -0.95
N ALA A 33 -4.50 12.94 -0.16
CA ALA A 33 -3.12 13.15 -0.60
C ALA A 33 -2.56 11.89 -1.24
N ASP A 34 -2.86 10.72 -0.64
CA ASP A 34 -2.33 9.43 -1.08
C ASP A 34 -3.17 8.28 -0.51
N ALA A 35 -2.99 7.09 -1.07
CA ALA A 35 -3.57 5.87 -0.56
C ALA A 35 -2.54 4.73 -0.64
N SER A 36 -2.01 4.34 0.52
CA SER A 36 -0.95 3.33 0.62
C SER A 36 -1.51 1.96 0.99
N LEU A 37 -0.97 0.92 0.34
CA LEU A 37 -1.32 -0.46 0.65
C LEU A 37 -0.58 -0.93 1.91
N LEU A 38 -1.30 -1.69 2.74
CA LEU A 38 -0.79 -2.35 3.94
C LEU A 38 -0.91 -3.86 3.78
N GLY A 39 0.17 -4.59 4.04
CA GLY A 39 0.20 -6.05 3.88
C GLY A 39 0.24 -6.52 2.43
N SER A 40 0.50 -5.61 1.48
CA SER A 40 0.75 -5.96 0.09
C SER A 40 2.15 -6.55 -0.07
N ARG A 41 2.29 -7.41 -1.07
CA ARG A 41 3.57 -7.94 -1.51
C ARG A 41 3.82 -7.47 -2.93
N GLN A 42 4.83 -6.65 -3.09
CA GLN A 42 5.26 -6.26 -4.43
C GLN A 42 5.85 -7.45 -5.17
N ARG A 43 5.64 -7.49 -6.47
CA ARG A 43 6.28 -8.48 -7.32
C ARG A 43 7.71 -8.04 -7.58
N VAL A 44 8.68 -8.84 -7.12
CA VAL A 44 10.11 -8.58 -7.28
C VAL A 44 10.73 -9.63 -8.18
N LEU A 45 11.74 -9.23 -8.93
CA LEU A 45 12.57 -10.19 -9.67
C LEU A 45 13.61 -10.78 -8.70
N ARG A 46 13.46 -12.05 -8.38
CA ARG A 46 14.32 -12.76 -7.44
C ARG A 46 15.40 -13.52 -8.21
N ILE A 47 16.65 -13.26 -7.84
CA ILE A 47 17.81 -13.94 -8.37
C ILE A 47 18.40 -14.80 -7.27
N ILE A 48 18.25 -16.12 -7.39
CA ILE A 48 18.74 -17.11 -6.43
C ILE A 48 20.02 -17.68 -6.98
N LEU A 49 21.15 -17.32 -6.39
CA LEU A 49 22.48 -17.77 -6.78
C LEU A 49 22.70 -19.23 -6.31
N ASP A 50 23.34 -20.04 -7.17
CA ASP A 50 23.80 -21.38 -6.84
C ASP A 50 25.29 -21.31 -6.43
N PRO A 51 25.62 -21.52 -5.13
CA PRO A 51 26.99 -21.39 -4.65
C PRO A 51 27.96 -22.38 -5.30
N LEU A 52 27.50 -23.58 -5.63
CA LEU A 52 28.33 -24.62 -6.24
C LEU A 52 28.70 -24.23 -7.68
N ARG A 53 27.74 -23.73 -8.43
CA ARG A 53 27.98 -23.25 -9.80
C ARG A 53 28.86 -22.00 -9.80
N LEU A 54 28.65 -21.04 -8.90
CA LEU A 54 29.54 -19.87 -8.76
C LEU A 54 30.99 -20.32 -8.54
N THR A 55 31.19 -21.23 -7.59
CA THR A 55 32.55 -21.75 -7.30
C THR A 55 33.16 -22.50 -8.49
N SER A 56 32.37 -23.31 -9.21
CA SER A 56 32.87 -24.06 -10.39
C SER A 56 33.32 -23.15 -11.54
N TYR A 57 32.74 -21.97 -11.67
CA TYR A 57 33.11 -20.96 -12.66
C TYR A 57 34.11 -19.92 -12.10
N GLY A 58 34.58 -20.06 -10.86
CA GLY A 58 35.48 -19.10 -10.22
C GLY A 58 34.88 -17.72 -10.05
N LEU A 59 33.57 -17.65 -9.91
CA LEU A 59 32.78 -16.41 -9.71
C LEU A 59 32.43 -16.21 -8.27
N THR A 60 32.29 -14.96 -7.87
CA THR A 60 31.83 -14.54 -6.55
C THR A 60 30.45 -13.88 -6.64
N VAL A 61 29.77 -13.76 -5.50
CA VAL A 61 28.52 -12.99 -5.41
C VAL A 61 28.73 -11.53 -5.82
N ALA A 62 29.91 -10.97 -5.52
CA ALA A 62 30.26 -9.61 -5.88
C ALA A 62 30.35 -9.40 -7.40
N ASP A 63 30.84 -10.39 -8.15
CA ASP A 63 30.90 -10.33 -9.62
C ASP A 63 29.49 -10.23 -10.21
N VAL A 64 28.55 -11.03 -9.70
CA VAL A 64 27.14 -10.97 -10.12
C VAL A 64 26.50 -9.64 -9.73
N ALA A 65 26.73 -9.17 -8.50
CA ALA A 65 26.21 -7.89 -8.03
C ALA A 65 26.71 -6.71 -8.87
N ALA A 66 28.00 -6.71 -9.26
CA ALA A 66 28.57 -5.67 -10.10
C ALA A 66 27.91 -5.60 -11.48
N VAL A 67 27.63 -6.76 -12.10
CA VAL A 67 26.94 -6.82 -13.39
C VAL A 67 25.51 -6.31 -13.28
N LEU A 68 24.79 -6.70 -12.23
CA LEU A 68 23.42 -6.23 -12.00
C LEU A 68 23.37 -4.72 -11.72
N GLN A 69 24.34 -4.17 -11.01
CA GLN A 69 24.44 -2.72 -10.76
C GLN A 69 24.78 -1.92 -12.02
N ALA A 70 25.58 -2.52 -12.94
CA ALA A 70 25.96 -1.88 -14.19
C ALA A 70 24.91 -2.04 -15.31
N ALA A 71 24.01 -3.01 -15.16
CA ALA A 71 22.98 -3.25 -16.16
C ALA A 71 21.91 -2.13 -16.10
N PRO A 72 21.45 -1.65 -17.26
CA PRO A 72 20.33 -0.70 -17.33
C PRO A 72 19.03 -1.44 -16.97
N LEU A 73 18.73 -1.53 -15.69
CA LEU A 73 17.56 -2.23 -15.17
C LEU A 73 16.45 -1.21 -14.86
N ASP A 74 15.31 -1.35 -15.51
CA ASP A 74 14.06 -0.66 -15.13
C ASP A 74 13.22 -1.60 -14.24
N VAL A 75 13.75 -1.90 -13.07
CA VAL A 75 13.05 -2.72 -12.08
C VAL A 75 12.84 -1.89 -10.81
N PRO A 76 11.61 -1.77 -10.30
CA PRO A 76 11.42 -1.17 -8.98
C PRO A 76 12.29 -1.92 -7.97
N ALA A 77 13.04 -1.15 -7.22
CA ALA A 77 14.11 -1.57 -6.33
C ALA A 77 13.78 -2.81 -5.51
N GLY A 78 14.54 -3.88 -5.73
CA GLY A 78 14.62 -5.01 -4.83
C GLY A 78 15.78 -4.85 -3.85
N SER A 79 15.72 -5.53 -2.71
CA SER A 79 16.82 -5.59 -1.77
C SER A 79 17.64 -6.87 -1.95
N PHE A 80 18.96 -6.75 -2.00
CA PHE A 80 19.87 -7.89 -1.96
C PHE A 80 20.21 -8.21 -0.51
N ARG A 81 20.11 -9.48 -0.14
CA ARG A 81 20.58 -9.98 1.14
C ARG A 81 21.74 -10.93 0.90
N ALA A 82 22.95 -10.48 1.22
CA ALA A 82 24.16 -11.32 1.27
C ALA A 82 24.64 -11.35 2.72
N GLY A 83 24.32 -12.44 3.44
CA GLY A 83 24.59 -12.53 4.88
C GLY A 83 23.84 -11.45 5.66
N ASP A 84 24.57 -10.56 6.31
CA ASP A 84 24.03 -9.50 7.18
C ASP A 84 23.92 -8.12 6.49
N GLN A 85 24.23 -8.02 5.19
CA GLN A 85 24.15 -6.77 4.42
C GLN A 85 22.96 -6.75 3.45
N GLN A 86 22.16 -5.69 3.54
CA GLN A 86 21.04 -5.41 2.66
C GLN A 86 21.41 -4.27 1.71
N LEU A 87 21.59 -4.56 0.42
CA LEU A 87 21.82 -3.57 -0.63
C LEU A 87 20.50 -3.22 -1.32
N LEU A 88 20.17 -1.93 -1.34
CA LEU A 88 19.05 -1.38 -2.10
C LEU A 88 19.56 -0.89 -3.46
N VAL A 89 19.10 -1.49 -4.55
CA VAL A 89 19.44 -1.08 -5.90
C VAL A 89 18.24 -0.41 -6.56
N ARG A 90 18.41 0.81 -7.03
CA ARG A 90 17.43 1.57 -7.81
C ARG A 90 18.01 1.79 -9.20
N ALA A 91 17.31 1.33 -10.22
CA ALA A 91 17.71 1.50 -11.60
C ALA A 91 16.53 2.00 -12.45
N ASP A 92 16.80 3.02 -13.26
CA ASP A 92 15.86 3.63 -14.20
C ASP A 92 16.25 3.25 -15.64
N ALA A 93 15.93 2.05 -16.11
CA ALA A 93 15.87 1.69 -17.55
C ALA A 93 15.59 0.18 -17.81
N ALA A 94 14.93 -0.06 -18.82
CA ALA A 94 14.27 -1.09 -19.57
C ALA A 94 14.86 -2.53 -19.63
N VAL A 95 15.09 -3.20 -18.52
CA VAL A 95 15.14 -4.67 -18.50
C VAL A 95 13.90 -5.18 -17.77
N THR A 96 12.97 -5.75 -18.52
CA THR A 96 11.62 -6.02 -18.02
C THR A 96 11.31 -7.50 -17.89
N SER A 97 12.22 -8.42 -18.26
CA SER A 97 11.94 -9.85 -18.28
C SER A 97 12.98 -10.71 -17.56
N GLU A 98 12.53 -11.87 -17.07
CA GLU A 98 13.43 -12.91 -16.50
C GLU A 98 14.51 -13.33 -17.50
N ALA A 99 14.18 -13.36 -18.80
CA ALA A 99 15.09 -13.75 -19.87
C ALA A 99 16.22 -12.73 -20.05
N ASP A 100 15.91 -11.43 -19.96
CA ASP A 100 16.92 -10.38 -20.13
C ASP A 100 17.97 -10.47 -19.01
N ILE A 101 17.55 -10.59 -17.76
CA ILE A 101 18.47 -10.77 -16.63
C ILE A 101 19.26 -12.07 -16.75
N SER A 102 18.60 -13.17 -17.12
CA SER A 102 19.27 -14.46 -17.27
C SER A 102 20.32 -14.43 -18.37
N SER A 103 20.18 -13.57 -19.38
CA SER A 103 21.09 -13.42 -20.52
C SER A 103 22.30 -12.54 -20.23
N LEU A 104 22.29 -11.74 -19.15
CA LEU A 104 23.42 -10.86 -18.79
C LEU A 104 24.70 -11.67 -18.59
N ILE A 105 25.78 -11.18 -19.21
CA ILE A 105 27.09 -11.82 -19.15
C ILE A 105 27.87 -11.30 -17.94
N ILE A 106 28.37 -12.20 -17.10
CA ILE A 106 29.16 -11.87 -15.92
C ILE A 106 30.66 -11.75 -16.31
N ARG A 107 31.21 -12.80 -16.92
CA ARG A 107 32.61 -12.89 -17.37
C ARG A 107 32.75 -14.03 -18.39
N ASP A 108 33.61 -13.88 -19.39
CA ASP A 108 33.99 -14.94 -20.34
C ASP A 108 32.77 -15.73 -20.90
N GLU A 109 31.71 -15.02 -21.33
CA GLU A 109 30.46 -15.58 -21.85
C GLU A 109 29.58 -16.30 -20.82
N ILE A 110 29.96 -16.37 -19.55
CA ILE A 110 29.15 -16.96 -18.48
C ILE A 110 27.99 -16.02 -18.18
N ARG A 111 26.77 -16.54 -18.30
CA ARG A 111 25.51 -15.78 -18.10
C ARG A 111 24.95 -15.99 -16.70
N ILE A 112 24.19 -15.01 -16.20
CA ILE A 112 23.52 -15.10 -14.89
C ILE A 112 22.66 -16.37 -14.81
N GLY A 113 21.90 -16.72 -15.84
CA GLY A 113 21.07 -17.93 -15.87
C GLY A 113 21.81 -19.25 -15.71
N GLN A 114 23.15 -19.28 -15.90
CA GLN A 114 23.96 -20.49 -15.70
C GLN A 114 24.34 -20.69 -14.21
N VAL A 115 24.40 -19.60 -13.44
CA VAL A 115 24.84 -19.60 -12.04
C VAL A 115 23.72 -19.20 -11.06
N ALA A 116 22.59 -18.78 -11.58
CA ALA A 116 21.44 -18.34 -10.80
C ALA A 116 20.11 -18.79 -11.42
N LYS A 117 19.09 -18.92 -10.58
CA LYS A 117 17.70 -19.02 -11.00
C LYS A 117 17.07 -17.62 -10.89
N VAL A 118 16.58 -17.11 -12.02
CA VAL A 118 15.89 -15.83 -12.12
C VAL A 118 14.40 -16.10 -12.26
N ALA A 119 13.60 -15.54 -11.40
CA ALA A 119 12.13 -15.67 -11.46
C ALA A 119 11.44 -14.50 -10.77
N PHE A 120 10.30 -14.09 -11.29
CA PHE A 120 9.42 -13.21 -10.54
C PHE A 120 8.83 -13.96 -9.34
N SER A 121 8.88 -13.33 -8.19
CA SER A 121 8.36 -13.85 -6.93
C SER A 121 7.75 -12.71 -6.13
N PRO A 122 6.72 -12.96 -5.30
CA PRO A 122 6.31 -11.96 -4.33
C PRO A 122 7.46 -11.65 -3.38
N GLU A 123 7.60 -10.38 -3.02
CA GLU A 123 8.52 -9.95 -1.97
C GLU A 123 8.25 -10.70 -0.67
N ASP A 124 9.30 -10.93 0.14
CA ASP A 124 9.14 -11.55 1.44
C ASP A 124 8.20 -10.70 2.30
N ALA A 125 7.20 -11.34 2.91
CA ALA A 125 6.21 -10.63 3.69
C ALA A 125 6.88 -9.95 4.90
N THR A 126 7.01 -8.64 4.84
CA THR A 126 7.46 -7.81 5.96
C THR A 126 6.32 -7.48 6.92
N SER A 127 5.10 -7.50 6.42
CA SER A 127 3.88 -7.26 7.19
C SER A 127 2.71 -8.04 6.59
N PHE A 128 1.72 -8.34 7.41
CA PHE A 128 0.43 -8.87 6.97
C PHE A 128 -0.69 -8.20 7.76
N VAL A 129 -1.81 -7.98 7.09
CA VAL A 129 -3.02 -7.45 7.72
C VAL A 129 -4.06 -8.57 7.80
N ARG A 130 -4.69 -8.68 8.96
CA ARG A 130 -5.82 -9.61 9.16
C ARG A 130 -7.03 -8.86 9.68
N LEU A 131 -8.18 -9.23 9.17
CA LEU A 131 -9.47 -8.81 9.70
C LEU A 131 -10.26 -10.06 10.07
N ASN A 132 -10.65 -10.19 11.34
CA ASN A 132 -11.37 -11.36 11.87
C ASN A 132 -10.66 -12.71 11.61
N GLY A 133 -9.31 -12.71 11.62
CA GLY A 133 -8.49 -13.90 11.39
C GLY A 133 -8.17 -14.20 9.92
N GLU A 134 -8.89 -13.61 8.97
CA GLU A 134 -8.64 -13.76 7.53
C GLU A 134 -7.59 -12.76 7.04
N ARG A 135 -6.75 -13.18 6.11
CA ARG A 135 -5.81 -12.27 5.43
C ARG A 135 -6.58 -11.33 4.52
N ILE A 136 -6.19 -10.08 4.55
CA ILE A 136 -6.76 -9.03 3.73
C ILE A 136 -5.67 -8.12 3.20
N VAL A 137 -5.98 -7.36 2.15
CA VAL A 137 -5.19 -6.20 1.75
C VAL A 137 -5.77 -4.98 2.46
N GLY A 138 -4.92 -4.28 3.22
CA GLY A 138 -5.28 -3.03 3.86
C GLY A 138 -4.99 -1.85 2.94
N LEU A 139 -5.87 -0.84 2.92
CA LEU A 139 -5.63 0.43 2.25
C LEU A 139 -5.74 1.56 3.27
N SER A 140 -4.66 2.31 3.44
CA SER A 140 -4.59 3.48 4.31
C SER A 140 -4.74 4.74 3.47
N VAL A 141 -5.83 5.47 3.69
CA VAL A 141 -6.08 6.75 3.01
C VAL A 141 -5.41 7.87 3.79
N ILE A 142 -4.55 8.62 3.14
CA ILE A 142 -3.80 9.75 3.70
C ILE A 142 -4.44 11.04 3.21
N ARG A 143 -4.82 11.91 4.14
CA ARG A 143 -5.45 13.19 3.83
C ARG A 143 -4.43 14.28 3.53
N GLN A 144 -4.80 15.24 2.71
CA GLN A 144 -4.03 16.48 2.51
C GLN A 144 -4.06 17.31 3.79
N ALA A 145 -2.99 18.04 4.06
CA ALA A 145 -2.94 19.01 5.15
C ALA A 145 -4.06 20.07 4.99
N GLY A 146 -4.75 20.37 6.10
CA GLY A 146 -5.85 21.35 6.09
C GLY A 146 -7.17 20.85 5.48
N SER A 147 -7.24 19.62 4.97
CA SER A 147 -8.49 19.09 4.39
C SER A 147 -9.50 18.70 5.45
N ASN A 148 -10.78 18.69 5.07
CA ASN A 148 -11.88 18.30 5.95
C ASN A 148 -12.02 16.77 6.02
N THR A 149 -11.61 16.19 7.16
CA THR A 149 -11.62 14.73 7.39
C THR A 149 -13.01 14.11 7.24
N VAL A 150 -14.06 14.84 7.65
CA VAL A 150 -15.45 14.35 7.56
C VAL A 150 -15.88 14.22 6.10
N ARG A 151 -15.56 15.23 5.28
CA ARG A 151 -15.88 15.22 3.84
C ARG A 151 -15.12 14.10 3.11
N ILE A 152 -13.85 13.91 3.44
CA ILE A 152 -13.06 12.80 2.87
C ILE A 152 -13.67 11.45 3.24
N ALA A 153 -14.03 11.26 4.51
CA ALA A 153 -14.65 10.01 4.96
C ALA A 153 -15.97 9.74 4.23
N ASP A 154 -16.78 10.77 3.96
CA ASP A 154 -18.01 10.62 3.18
C ASP A 154 -17.72 10.25 1.72
N GLY A 155 -16.75 10.92 1.09
CA GLY A 155 -16.30 10.59 -0.25
C GLY A 155 -15.79 9.15 -0.36
N VAL A 156 -14.97 8.72 0.61
CA VAL A 156 -14.46 7.35 0.68
C VAL A 156 -15.58 6.34 0.86
N ARG A 157 -16.59 6.61 1.73
CA ARG A 157 -17.75 5.72 1.88
C ARG A 157 -18.54 5.57 0.58
N ALA A 158 -18.76 6.68 -0.11
CA ALA A 158 -19.45 6.68 -1.40
C ALA A 158 -18.68 5.87 -2.45
N ALA A 159 -17.35 6.07 -2.53
CA ALA A 159 -16.49 5.33 -3.45
C ALA A 159 -16.47 3.83 -3.13
N VAL A 160 -16.34 3.44 -1.86
CA VAL A 160 -16.40 2.04 -1.41
C VAL A 160 -17.73 1.40 -1.78
N SER A 161 -18.84 2.10 -1.56
CA SER A 161 -20.18 1.61 -1.95
C SER A 161 -20.31 1.42 -3.47
N ASP A 162 -19.82 2.36 -4.26
CA ASP A 162 -19.83 2.30 -5.72
C ASP A 162 -18.98 1.14 -6.25
N ILE A 163 -17.77 0.96 -5.70
CA ILE A 163 -16.89 -0.14 -6.06
C ILE A 163 -17.53 -1.49 -5.74
N ASN A 164 -18.08 -1.66 -4.53
CA ASN A 164 -18.75 -2.90 -4.14
C ASN A 164 -19.97 -3.23 -5.00
N THR A 165 -20.65 -2.21 -5.54
CA THR A 165 -21.81 -2.42 -6.42
C THR A 165 -21.41 -2.82 -7.83
N ARG A 166 -20.26 -2.30 -8.32
CA ARG A 166 -19.84 -2.49 -9.73
C ARG A 166 -18.88 -3.67 -9.92
N MET A 167 -18.20 -4.10 -8.85
CA MET A 167 -17.15 -5.12 -8.93
C MET A 167 -17.58 -6.37 -8.16
N GLU A 168 -17.93 -7.41 -8.92
CA GLU A 168 -18.25 -8.71 -8.34
C GLU A 168 -16.98 -9.40 -7.82
N GLY A 169 -17.12 -10.09 -6.67
CA GLY A 169 -16.03 -10.88 -6.08
C GLY A 169 -14.98 -10.11 -5.29
N VAL A 170 -15.12 -8.79 -5.16
CA VAL A 170 -14.29 -7.95 -4.29
C VAL A 170 -15.17 -7.26 -3.26
N ASP A 171 -14.80 -7.36 -1.99
CA ASP A 171 -15.53 -6.76 -0.85
C ASP A 171 -14.61 -5.75 -0.14
N LEU A 172 -14.99 -4.47 -0.23
CA LEU A 172 -14.32 -3.38 0.46
C LEU A 172 -15.10 -3.03 1.73
N ARG A 173 -14.41 -2.99 2.86
CA ARG A 173 -15.00 -2.57 4.15
C ARG A 173 -14.15 -1.51 4.81
N ILE A 174 -14.80 -0.50 5.35
CA ILE A 174 -14.14 0.51 6.17
C ILE A 174 -13.86 -0.11 7.54
N SER A 175 -12.57 -0.32 7.83
CA SER A 175 -12.12 -0.92 9.10
C SER A 175 -11.88 0.10 10.19
N SER A 176 -11.55 1.35 9.84
CA SER A 176 -11.34 2.45 10.80
C SER A 176 -11.73 3.77 10.15
N ASP A 177 -12.49 4.58 10.90
CA ASP A 177 -13.00 5.87 10.45
C ASP A 177 -12.88 6.91 11.57
N ASP A 178 -11.87 7.74 11.47
CA ASP A 178 -11.59 8.80 12.45
C ASP A 178 -12.65 9.91 12.43
N SER A 179 -13.46 10.02 11.36
CA SER A 179 -14.51 11.03 11.26
C SER A 179 -15.63 10.81 12.27
N ILE A 180 -15.81 9.59 12.79
CA ILE A 180 -16.81 9.26 13.79
C ILE A 180 -16.57 10.06 15.06
N PHE A 181 -15.32 10.09 15.55
CA PHE A 181 -14.95 10.88 16.74
C PHE A 181 -15.15 12.37 16.51
N ILE A 182 -14.73 12.87 15.33
CA ILE A 182 -14.89 14.29 14.99
C ILE A 182 -16.37 14.69 14.97
N ARG A 183 -17.23 13.89 14.35
CA ARG A 183 -18.68 14.14 14.31
C ARG A 183 -19.28 14.11 15.71
N GLY A 184 -18.87 13.14 16.54
CA GLY A 184 -19.30 13.04 17.94
C GLY A 184 -18.95 14.30 18.72
N SER A 185 -17.69 14.71 18.68
CA SER A 185 -17.22 15.93 19.38
C SER A 185 -17.90 17.20 18.90
N VAL A 186 -18.06 17.39 17.59
CA VAL A 186 -18.76 18.55 17.03
C VAL A 186 -20.23 18.58 17.49
N ARG A 187 -20.91 17.43 17.44
CA ARG A 187 -22.30 17.32 17.89
C ARG A 187 -22.45 17.66 19.38
N GLU A 188 -21.53 17.18 20.21
CA GLU A 188 -21.52 17.44 21.64
C GLU A 188 -21.35 18.94 21.94
N VAL A 189 -20.37 19.59 21.28
CA VAL A 189 -20.14 21.03 21.41
C VAL A 189 -21.36 21.82 20.98
N VAL A 190 -21.98 21.53 19.84
CA VAL A 190 -23.17 22.19 19.35
C VAL A 190 -24.35 22.00 20.32
N THR A 191 -24.53 20.78 20.83
CA THR A 191 -25.60 20.48 21.80
C THR A 191 -25.41 21.25 23.10
N THR A 192 -24.19 21.26 23.64
CA THR A 192 -23.85 22.01 24.86
C THR A 192 -24.06 23.51 24.67
N LEU A 193 -23.67 24.05 23.51
CA LEU A 193 -23.87 25.45 23.17
C LEU A 193 -25.39 25.81 23.16
N LEU A 194 -26.19 24.99 22.49
CA LEU A 194 -27.65 25.17 22.44
C LEU A 194 -28.30 25.12 23.83
N ILE A 195 -27.89 24.15 24.66
CA ILE A 195 -28.36 24.07 26.04
C ILE A 195 -27.97 25.32 26.83
N SER A 196 -26.72 25.77 26.72
CA SER A 196 -26.24 26.98 27.37
C SER A 196 -27.02 28.22 26.98
N ILE A 197 -27.29 28.38 25.69
CA ILE A 197 -28.10 29.49 25.16
C ILE A 197 -29.51 29.44 25.74
N LEU A 198 -30.16 28.25 25.77
CA LEU A 198 -31.49 28.08 26.33
C LEU A 198 -31.53 28.42 27.82
N VAL A 199 -30.53 27.98 28.59
CA VAL A 199 -30.39 28.30 30.02
C VAL A 199 -30.23 29.80 30.23
N VAL A 200 -29.39 30.48 29.45
CA VAL A 200 -29.19 31.92 29.54
C VAL A 200 -30.49 32.67 29.20
N ILE A 201 -31.16 32.30 28.10
CA ILE A 201 -32.43 32.91 27.72
C ILE A 201 -33.49 32.70 28.82
N GLY A 202 -33.59 31.47 29.33
CA GLY A 202 -34.51 31.12 30.43
C GLY A 202 -34.26 31.94 31.70
N THR A 203 -33.00 32.11 32.06
CA THR A 203 -32.56 32.91 33.20
C THR A 203 -32.91 34.38 33.01
N ILE A 204 -32.59 34.95 31.87
CA ILE A 204 -32.91 36.35 31.54
C ILE A 204 -34.41 36.56 31.60
N ARG A 205 -35.21 35.68 31.01
CA ARG A 205 -36.66 35.79 31.03
C ARG A 205 -37.24 35.68 32.43
N LEU A 206 -36.70 34.81 33.25
CA LEU A 206 -37.15 34.65 34.65
C LEU A 206 -36.87 35.89 35.49
N PHE A 207 -35.73 36.53 35.30
CA PHE A 207 -35.34 37.72 36.08
C PHE A 207 -35.93 39.02 35.49
N THR A 208 -36.07 39.13 34.16
CA THR A 208 -36.54 40.36 33.51
C THR A 208 -38.05 40.33 33.27
N GLY A 209 -38.69 39.18 33.14
CA GLY A 209 -40.13 39.04 32.91
C GLY A 209 -40.99 39.08 34.20
N SER A 210 -40.36 39.27 35.36
CA SER A 210 -41.01 39.43 36.66
C SER A 210 -41.21 40.94 37.08
N MET A 211 -41.07 41.89 36.13
CA MET A 211 -41.49 43.27 36.32
C MET A 211 -42.76 43.55 35.59
#